data_cf9d85ac684f17d47952ca093bf3e220
#
_entry.id   cf9d85ac684f17d47952ca093bf3e220
#
_cell.length_a   1.000
_cell.length_b   1.000
_cell.length_c   1.000
_cell.angle_alpha   90.00
_cell.angle_beta   90.00
_cell.angle_gamma   90.00
#
_symmetry.space_group_name_H-M   'P 1'
#
loop_
_entity.id
_entity.type
_entity.pdbx_description
1 polymer ?
#
loop_
_entity_poly.entity_id
_entity_poly.type
_entity_poly.pdbx_seq_one_letter_code
_entity_poly.pdbx_strand_id
1 'polypeptide(L)'
;MNLTYEQLGAIFRLCVYMMHADGEITNKEVVPFRKFVYRFDGMDQEILNEIMRVGQYEVTDERALQLIAGMDDDTKREVADLLADTVVADGQYSEKEEELLDALVESCGLPAPVIAGCGEDKIPPTFIVVKTSGLIDIWQTETNEWSEVEMALCQAIDAERLEVVRFTPRLNNLNQELYLPGRHLVFLMDRNAAMKEDACDNMTGTILYGSGYEIMGDIVLALETDEGYHIEGMQSFKKECAVFDAVNDAVGGLLRIPE
;
A
#
# COMPACT_ATOMS: atom_id res chain seq x y z
N MET A 1 16.67 -13.26 3.85
CA MET A 1 15.81 -14.30 4.46
C MET A 1 15.89 -15.56 3.58
N ASN A 2 16.15 -16.75 4.15
CA ASN A 2 16.18 -18.02 3.41
C ASN A 2 15.08 -18.94 3.96
N LEU A 3 13.87 -18.84 3.40
CA LEU A 3 12.77 -19.73 3.74
C LEU A 3 12.77 -20.95 2.81
N THR A 4 12.46 -22.13 3.37
CA THR A 4 12.25 -23.35 2.60
C THR A 4 10.85 -23.32 1.94
N TYR A 5 10.63 -24.15 0.93
CA TYR A 5 9.30 -24.29 0.30
C TYR A 5 8.23 -24.76 1.30
N GLU A 6 8.62 -25.62 2.28
CA GLU A 6 7.71 -26.03 3.35
C GLU A 6 7.31 -24.86 4.24
N GLN A 7 8.26 -23.96 4.59
CA GLN A 7 7.98 -22.77 5.37
C GLN A 7 7.11 -21.76 4.62
N LEU A 8 7.41 -21.52 3.34
CA LEU A 8 6.57 -20.66 2.48
C LEU A 8 5.18 -21.27 2.28
N GLY A 9 5.07 -22.59 2.15
CA GLY A 9 3.80 -23.31 2.11
C GLY A 9 3.02 -23.19 3.43
N ALA A 10 3.70 -23.21 4.58
CA ALA A 10 3.08 -22.99 5.88
C ALA A 10 2.52 -21.55 6.00
N ILE A 11 3.26 -20.55 5.56
CA ILE A 11 2.79 -19.15 5.52
C ILE A 11 1.57 -19.03 4.60
N PHE A 12 1.62 -19.62 3.38
CA PHE A 12 0.49 -19.63 2.46
C PHE A 12 -0.76 -20.26 3.10
N ARG A 13 -0.59 -21.36 3.85
CA ARG A 13 -1.71 -22.00 4.54
C ARG A 13 -2.40 -21.09 5.54
N LEU A 14 -1.64 -20.29 6.31
CA LEU A 14 -2.26 -19.29 7.21
C LEU A 14 -2.97 -18.18 6.42
N CYS A 15 -2.40 -17.72 5.31
CA CYS A 15 -3.11 -16.77 4.44
C CYS A 15 -4.45 -17.35 3.93
N VAL A 16 -4.48 -18.65 3.57
CA VAL A 16 -5.73 -19.33 3.15
C VAL A 16 -6.75 -19.34 4.27
N TYR A 17 -6.36 -19.50 5.53
CA TYR A 17 -7.29 -19.38 6.65
C TYR A 17 -7.90 -17.98 6.73
N MET A 18 -7.06 -16.95 6.59
CA MET A 18 -7.55 -15.57 6.60
C MET A 18 -8.55 -15.33 5.47
N MET A 19 -8.21 -15.77 4.24
CA MET A 19 -9.09 -15.67 3.08
C MET A 19 -10.44 -16.37 3.23
N HIS A 20 -10.52 -17.38 4.12
CA HIS A 20 -11.76 -18.15 4.36
C HIS A 20 -12.58 -17.64 5.55
N ALA A 21 -12.09 -16.66 6.30
CA ALA A 21 -12.74 -16.22 7.52
C ALA A 21 -14.15 -15.66 7.29
N ASP A 22 -14.35 -14.92 6.22
CA ASP A 22 -15.65 -14.38 5.79
C ASP A 22 -16.45 -15.33 4.88
N GLY A 23 -15.82 -16.37 4.31
CA GLY A 23 -16.43 -17.40 3.48
C GLY A 23 -16.36 -17.14 1.97
N GLU A 24 -15.75 -16.04 1.53
CA GLU A 24 -15.53 -15.70 0.13
C GLU A 24 -14.04 -15.51 -0.15
N ILE A 25 -13.45 -16.29 -1.07
CA ILE A 25 -12.06 -16.06 -1.50
C ILE A 25 -12.05 -15.19 -2.74
N THR A 26 -11.37 -14.07 -2.66
CA THR A 26 -11.16 -13.18 -3.79
C THR A 26 -9.74 -13.31 -4.37
N ASN A 27 -9.59 -12.98 -5.64
CA ASN A 27 -8.25 -12.93 -6.25
C ASN A 27 -7.36 -11.84 -5.61
N LYS A 28 -7.95 -10.85 -4.96
CA LYS A 28 -7.24 -9.75 -4.30
C LYS A 28 -6.47 -10.25 -3.08
N GLU A 29 -7.02 -11.16 -2.30
CA GLU A 29 -6.42 -11.70 -1.07
C GLU A 29 -5.19 -12.58 -1.32
N VAL A 30 -5.04 -13.12 -2.54
CA VAL A 30 -3.85 -13.88 -2.92
C VAL A 30 -2.67 -12.97 -3.28
N VAL A 31 -2.94 -11.70 -3.60
CA VAL A 31 -1.92 -10.75 -4.05
C VAL A 31 -0.85 -10.46 -3.00
N PRO A 32 -1.17 -10.25 -1.69
CA PRO A 32 -0.16 -10.04 -0.66
C PRO A 32 0.86 -11.19 -0.59
N PHE A 33 0.38 -12.44 -0.60
CA PHE A 33 1.24 -13.61 -0.57
C PHE A 33 2.14 -13.69 -1.82
N ARG A 34 1.59 -13.43 -3.01
CA ARG A 34 2.39 -13.39 -4.25
C ARG A 34 3.51 -12.37 -4.17
N LYS A 35 3.22 -11.14 -3.73
CA LYS A 35 4.21 -10.09 -3.53
C LYS A 35 5.27 -10.49 -2.51
N PHE A 36 4.87 -11.10 -1.41
CA PHE A 36 5.78 -11.61 -0.39
C PHE A 36 6.76 -12.64 -0.99
N VAL A 37 6.28 -13.61 -1.76
CA VAL A 37 7.12 -14.65 -2.37
C VAL A 37 8.07 -14.07 -3.42
N TYR A 38 7.64 -13.12 -4.24
CA TYR A 38 8.46 -12.52 -5.29
C TYR A 38 9.59 -11.60 -4.77
N ARG A 39 9.67 -11.35 -3.46
CA ARG A 39 10.86 -10.69 -2.86
C ARG A 39 12.07 -11.60 -2.78
N PHE A 40 11.91 -12.92 -2.93
CA PHE A 40 13.02 -13.87 -2.88
C PHE A 40 13.61 -14.08 -4.26
N ASP A 41 14.95 -14.10 -4.34
CA ASP A 41 15.66 -14.30 -5.59
C ASP A 41 15.31 -15.63 -6.26
N GLY A 42 15.08 -15.59 -7.56
CA GLY A 42 14.80 -16.78 -8.38
C GLY A 42 13.37 -17.30 -8.30
N MET A 43 12.45 -16.56 -7.67
CA MET A 43 11.04 -16.92 -7.63
C MET A 43 10.35 -16.60 -8.96
N ASP A 44 9.68 -17.58 -9.52
CA ASP A 44 8.84 -17.46 -10.72
C ASP A 44 7.44 -18.03 -10.49
N GLN A 45 6.61 -17.98 -11.50
CA GLN A 45 5.21 -18.44 -11.38
C GLN A 45 5.12 -19.96 -11.16
N GLU A 46 6.06 -20.75 -11.66
CA GLU A 46 6.05 -22.20 -11.49
C GLU A 46 6.38 -22.56 -10.04
N ILE A 47 7.39 -21.93 -9.48
CA ILE A 47 7.80 -22.07 -8.07
C ILE A 47 6.68 -21.58 -7.14
N LEU A 48 6.07 -20.44 -7.43
CA LEU A 48 4.93 -19.95 -6.66
C LEU A 48 3.77 -20.97 -6.63
N ASN A 49 3.42 -21.53 -7.78
CA ASN A 49 2.37 -22.54 -7.86
C ASN A 49 2.71 -23.79 -7.03
N GLU A 50 3.97 -24.20 -7.03
CA GLU A 50 4.43 -25.32 -6.22
C GLU A 50 4.37 -25.01 -4.72
N ILE A 51 4.77 -23.82 -4.28
CA ILE A 51 4.65 -23.38 -2.88
C ILE A 51 3.19 -23.41 -2.43
N MET A 52 2.28 -22.85 -3.26
CA MET A 52 0.84 -22.86 -2.97
C MET A 52 0.29 -24.29 -2.88
N ARG A 53 0.73 -25.18 -3.78
CA ARG A 53 0.36 -26.60 -3.75
C ARG A 53 0.83 -27.29 -2.47
N VAL A 54 2.09 -27.07 -2.08
CA VAL A 54 2.65 -27.61 -0.83
C VAL A 54 1.84 -27.11 0.39
N GLY A 55 1.54 -25.84 0.47
CA GLY A 55 0.73 -25.27 1.57
C GLY A 55 -0.69 -25.80 1.61
N GLN A 56 -1.30 -26.02 0.46
CA GLN A 56 -2.69 -26.49 0.38
C GLN A 56 -2.83 -27.99 0.69
N TYR A 57 -1.91 -28.83 0.23
CA TYR A 57 -2.08 -30.28 0.23
C TYR A 57 -1.08 -31.07 1.08
N GLU A 58 0.10 -30.53 1.39
CA GLU A 58 1.15 -31.27 2.07
C GLU A 58 1.42 -30.79 3.50
N VAL A 59 1.25 -29.49 3.76
CA VAL A 59 1.44 -28.94 5.11
C VAL A 59 0.12 -29.01 5.88
N THR A 60 0.13 -29.74 7.02
CA THR A 60 -1.01 -29.74 7.94
C THR A 60 -1.06 -28.47 8.79
N ASP A 61 -2.21 -28.17 9.38
CA ASP A 61 -2.42 -27.00 10.22
C ASP A 61 -1.44 -26.96 11.40
N GLU A 62 -1.34 -28.08 12.12
CA GLU A 62 -0.41 -28.23 13.25
C GLU A 62 1.04 -28.00 12.81
N ARG A 63 1.40 -28.52 11.64
CA ARG A 63 2.73 -28.38 11.08
C ARG A 63 3.01 -26.93 10.67
N ALA A 64 2.03 -26.24 10.08
CA ALA A 64 2.14 -24.82 9.74
C ALA A 64 2.42 -23.97 10.97
N LEU A 65 1.59 -24.11 12.02
CA LEU A 65 1.77 -23.40 13.27
C LEU A 65 3.15 -23.66 13.90
N GLN A 66 3.61 -24.92 13.93
CA GLN A 66 4.95 -25.26 14.45
C GLN A 66 6.09 -24.63 13.65
N LEU A 67 6.00 -24.65 12.32
CA LEU A 67 7.03 -24.08 11.45
C LEU A 67 7.14 -22.57 11.67
N ILE A 68 6.02 -21.87 11.75
CA ILE A 68 5.99 -20.43 11.93
C ILE A 68 6.44 -20.05 13.36
N ALA A 69 5.98 -20.78 14.38
CA ALA A 69 6.42 -20.56 15.74
C ALA A 69 7.94 -20.73 15.93
N GLY A 70 8.58 -21.56 15.10
CA GLY A 70 10.02 -21.79 15.10
C GLY A 70 10.85 -20.80 14.26
N MET A 71 10.23 -19.81 13.60
CA MET A 71 10.94 -18.78 12.84
C MET A 71 11.60 -17.75 13.76
N ASP A 72 12.59 -17.01 13.23
CA ASP A 72 13.19 -15.88 13.91
C ASP A 72 12.20 -14.69 14.00
N ASP A 73 12.49 -13.75 14.89
CA ASP A 73 11.59 -12.63 15.20
C ASP A 73 11.37 -11.68 14.01
N ASP A 74 12.37 -11.50 13.14
CA ASP A 74 12.25 -10.66 11.96
C ASP A 74 11.31 -11.32 10.93
N THR A 75 11.48 -12.62 10.70
CA THR A 75 10.60 -13.42 9.83
C THR A 75 9.16 -13.44 10.39
N LYS A 76 8.99 -13.63 11.71
CA LYS A 76 7.68 -13.58 12.35
C LYS A 76 6.98 -12.23 12.15
N ARG A 77 7.73 -11.13 12.18
CA ARG A 77 7.16 -9.80 11.94
C ARG A 77 6.65 -9.67 10.50
N GLU A 78 7.44 -10.13 9.52
CA GLU A 78 7.01 -10.10 8.12
C GLU A 78 5.79 -11.01 7.87
N VAL A 79 5.68 -12.16 8.56
CA VAL A 79 4.50 -13.02 8.49
C VAL A 79 3.28 -12.33 9.11
N ALA A 80 3.44 -11.69 10.27
CA ALA A 80 2.36 -10.94 10.90
C ALA A 80 1.84 -9.80 9.99
N ASP A 81 2.75 -9.04 9.39
CA ASP A 81 2.41 -7.98 8.45
C ASP A 81 1.72 -8.54 7.20
N LEU A 82 2.17 -9.68 6.67
CA LEU A 82 1.53 -10.34 5.54
C LEU A 82 0.10 -10.80 5.86
N LEU A 83 -0.14 -11.38 7.06
CA LEU A 83 -1.48 -11.79 7.48
C LEU A 83 -2.40 -10.57 7.59
N ALA A 84 -1.92 -9.46 8.19
CA ALA A 84 -2.65 -8.21 8.25
C ALA A 84 -3.00 -7.65 6.85
N ASP A 85 -2.03 -7.67 5.93
CA ASP A 85 -2.26 -7.24 4.55
C ASP A 85 -3.28 -8.16 3.82
N THR A 86 -3.29 -9.45 4.13
CA THR A 86 -4.26 -10.40 3.57
C THR A 86 -5.68 -10.11 4.04
N VAL A 87 -5.84 -9.84 5.33
CA VAL A 87 -7.13 -9.51 5.94
C VAL A 87 -7.78 -8.27 5.31
N VAL A 88 -7.02 -7.23 5.04
CA VAL A 88 -7.56 -5.98 4.49
C VAL A 88 -7.54 -5.93 2.95
N ALA A 89 -7.22 -7.05 2.31
CA ALA A 89 -6.99 -7.09 0.86
C ALA A 89 -8.22 -6.76 0.01
N ASP A 90 -9.39 -7.10 0.49
CA ASP A 90 -10.67 -6.79 -0.17
C ASP A 90 -11.23 -5.40 0.18
N GLY A 91 -10.61 -4.72 1.17
CA GLY A 91 -11.01 -3.39 1.67
C GLY A 91 -11.95 -3.45 2.87
N GLN A 92 -12.27 -4.63 3.40
CA GLN A 92 -13.09 -4.84 4.59
C GLN A 92 -12.22 -5.46 5.70
N TYR A 93 -12.69 -5.34 6.93
CA TYR A 93 -12.11 -5.99 8.10
C TYR A 93 -13.23 -6.40 9.03
N SER A 94 -13.53 -7.67 9.05
CA SER A 94 -14.63 -8.22 9.82
C SER A 94 -14.20 -8.67 11.22
N GLU A 95 -15.17 -8.74 12.15
CA GLU A 95 -14.94 -9.26 13.51
C GLU A 95 -14.38 -10.71 13.50
N LYS A 96 -14.78 -11.53 12.52
CA LYS A 96 -14.27 -12.90 12.38
C LYS A 96 -12.82 -12.97 11.96
N GLU A 97 -12.40 -12.05 11.10
CA GLU A 97 -11.01 -11.94 10.68
C GLU A 97 -10.14 -11.45 11.83
N GLU A 98 -10.63 -10.50 12.62
CA GLU A 98 -9.97 -10.02 13.83
C GLU A 98 -9.75 -11.18 14.83
N GLU A 99 -10.81 -11.90 15.18
CA GLU A 99 -10.72 -13.05 16.09
C GLU A 99 -9.75 -14.13 15.58
N LEU A 100 -9.76 -14.40 14.27
CA LEU A 100 -8.87 -15.40 13.67
C LEU A 100 -7.42 -14.93 13.65
N LEU A 101 -7.17 -13.68 13.30
CA LEU A 101 -5.83 -13.09 13.29
C LEU A 101 -5.22 -13.10 14.70
N ASP A 102 -5.99 -12.71 15.71
CA ASP A 102 -5.55 -12.74 17.12
C ASP A 102 -5.22 -14.17 17.56
N ALA A 103 -6.04 -15.16 17.18
CA ALA A 103 -5.78 -16.55 17.48
C ALA A 103 -4.50 -17.08 16.81
N LEU A 104 -4.21 -16.68 15.57
CA LEU A 104 -2.98 -17.04 14.87
C LEU A 104 -1.75 -16.35 15.48
N VAL A 105 -1.87 -15.07 15.83
CA VAL A 105 -0.82 -14.30 16.53
C VAL A 105 -0.44 -15.00 17.84
N GLU A 106 -1.40 -15.37 18.65
CA GLU A 106 -1.16 -16.08 19.91
C GLU A 106 -0.56 -17.47 19.68
N SER A 107 -1.13 -18.26 18.76
CA SER A 107 -0.73 -19.66 18.52
C SER A 107 0.67 -19.78 17.94
N CYS A 108 1.11 -18.83 17.09
CA CYS A 108 2.41 -18.82 16.46
C CYS A 108 3.45 -17.98 17.22
N GLY A 109 3.04 -17.23 18.24
CA GLY A 109 3.89 -16.27 18.93
C GLY A 109 4.40 -15.17 17.98
N LEU A 110 3.49 -14.69 17.11
CA LEU A 110 3.77 -13.57 16.22
C LEU A 110 3.71 -12.25 17.00
N PRO A 111 4.46 -11.22 16.61
CA PRO A 111 4.20 -9.87 17.11
C PRO A 111 2.81 -9.42 16.65
N ALA A 112 2.11 -8.64 17.47
CA ALA A 112 0.82 -8.08 17.08
C ALA A 112 1.00 -7.24 15.80
N PRO A 113 0.30 -7.58 14.71
CA PRO A 113 0.44 -6.83 13.47
C PRO A 113 -0.27 -5.48 13.58
N VAL A 114 0.23 -4.49 12.85
CA VAL A 114 -0.45 -3.22 12.68
C VAL A 114 -1.36 -3.33 11.46
N ILE A 115 -2.67 -3.38 11.71
CA ILE A 115 -3.65 -3.41 10.63
C ILE A 115 -3.87 -1.98 10.13
N ALA A 116 -3.50 -1.75 8.88
CA ALA A 116 -3.60 -0.43 8.29
C ALA A 116 -5.05 0.12 8.37
N GLY A 117 -5.19 1.27 9.01
CA GLY A 117 -6.49 1.90 9.25
C GLY A 117 -7.23 1.45 10.52
N CYS A 118 -6.61 0.59 11.34
CA CYS A 118 -7.13 0.15 12.63
C CYS A 118 -6.17 0.50 13.77
N GLY A 119 -6.72 0.83 14.93
CA GLY A 119 -5.92 1.07 16.14
C GLY A 119 -4.98 2.28 16.05
N GLU A 120 -3.75 2.11 16.55
CA GLU A 120 -2.76 3.19 16.66
C GLU A 120 -2.17 3.64 15.32
N ASP A 121 -2.27 2.81 14.26
CA ASP A 121 -1.81 3.18 12.91
C ASP A 121 -2.78 4.11 12.19
N LYS A 122 -3.98 4.27 12.71
CA LYS A 122 -4.99 5.13 12.10
C LYS A 122 -4.64 6.60 12.27
N ILE A 123 -4.52 7.30 11.15
CA ILE A 123 -4.30 8.75 11.09
C ILE A 123 -5.49 9.44 10.39
N PRO A 124 -5.68 10.76 10.59
CA PRO A 124 -6.61 11.53 9.77
C PRO A 124 -6.30 11.37 8.28
N PRO A 125 -7.26 11.60 7.38
CA PRO A 125 -6.98 11.61 5.94
C PRO A 125 -5.80 12.52 5.62
N THR A 126 -4.71 11.91 5.13
CA THR A 126 -3.40 12.55 4.98
C THR A 126 -2.97 12.56 3.52
N PHE A 127 -2.49 13.68 3.05
CA PHE A 127 -2.05 13.93 1.70
C PHE A 127 -0.60 14.40 1.71
N ILE A 128 0.22 13.89 0.79
CA ILE A 128 1.61 14.33 0.63
C ILE A 128 1.66 15.37 -0.47
N VAL A 129 1.94 16.60 -0.11
CA VAL A 129 2.17 17.70 -1.06
C VAL A 129 3.64 17.72 -1.45
N VAL A 130 3.94 17.64 -2.73
CA VAL A 130 5.29 17.70 -3.26
C VAL A 130 5.49 19.06 -3.92
N LYS A 131 6.32 19.88 -3.30
CA LYS A 131 6.67 21.20 -3.80
C LYS A 131 7.55 21.12 -5.03
N THR A 132 7.55 22.16 -5.87
CA THR A 132 8.46 22.29 -7.01
C THR A 132 9.94 22.17 -6.61
N SER A 133 10.27 22.52 -5.38
CA SER A 133 11.63 22.37 -4.80
C SER A 133 12.01 20.93 -4.46
N GLY A 134 11.07 19.96 -4.51
CA GLY A 134 11.22 18.59 -4.03
C GLY A 134 11.00 18.43 -2.51
N LEU A 135 10.75 19.52 -1.78
CA LEU A 135 10.32 19.42 -0.38
C LEU A 135 8.90 18.85 -0.31
N ILE A 136 8.64 18.01 0.70
CA ILE A 136 7.29 17.53 0.99
C ILE A 136 6.66 18.35 2.10
N ASP A 137 5.34 18.43 2.07
CA ASP A 137 4.51 18.97 3.13
C ASP A 137 3.35 18.00 3.37
N ILE A 138 2.91 17.86 4.62
CA ILE A 138 1.86 16.93 5.00
C ILE A 138 0.60 17.70 5.32
N TRP A 139 -0.46 17.40 4.58
CA TRP A 139 -1.76 18.01 4.76
C TRP A 139 -2.78 16.99 5.23
N GLN A 140 -3.59 17.39 6.20
CA GLN A 140 -4.61 16.54 6.79
C GLN A 140 -5.97 17.20 6.71
N THR A 141 -7.01 16.40 6.50
CA THR A 141 -8.41 16.82 6.57
C THR A 141 -9.11 16.07 7.71
N GLU A 142 -10.25 16.56 8.16
CA GLU A 142 -11.05 15.87 9.18
C GLU A 142 -11.78 14.66 8.59
N THR A 143 -12.21 14.78 7.32
CA THR A 143 -12.94 13.73 6.61
C THR A 143 -12.38 13.52 5.19
N ASN A 144 -12.89 12.49 4.49
CA ASN A 144 -12.64 12.28 3.05
C ASN A 144 -13.78 12.86 2.18
N GLU A 145 -14.63 13.73 2.73
CA GLU A 145 -15.67 14.40 1.94
C GLU A 145 -15.02 15.30 0.89
N TRP A 146 -15.37 15.07 -0.39
CA TRP A 146 -14.69 15.72 -1.52
C TRP A 146 -14.66 17.26 -1.41
N SER A 147 -15.74 17.86 -0.93
CA SER A 147 -15.81 19.32 -0.78
C SER A 147 -14.78 19.88 0.21
N GLU A 148 -14.52 19.15 1.29
CA GLU A 148 -13.49 19.50 2.27
C GLU A 148 -12.09 19.25 1.70
N VAL A 149 -11.89 18.05 1.13
CA VAL A 149 -10.63 17.64 0.51
C VAL A 149 -10.24 18.59 -0.62
N GLU A 150 -11.14 18.87 -1.58
CA GLU A 150 -10.86 19.75 -2.71
C GLU A 150 -10.43 21.14 -2.24
N MET A 151 -11.15 21.71 -1.26
CA MET A 151 -10.80 23.03 -0.71
C MET A 151 -9.44 23.03 -0.04
N ALA A 152 -9.14 22.02 0.79
CA ALA A 152 -7.86 21.90 1.48
C ALA A 152 -6.70 21.71 0.48
N LEU A 153 -6.88 20.87 -0.53
CA LEU A 153 -5.85 20.60 -1.53
C LEU A 153 -5.64 21.78 -2.48
N CYS A 154 -6.70 22.48 -2.88
CA CYS A 154 -6.58 23.74 -3.62
C CYS A 154 -5.74 24.76 -2.85
N GLN A 155 -5.98 24.87 -1.54
CA GLN A 155 -5.18 25.75 -0.68
C GLN A 155 -3.71 25.28 -0.56
N ALA A 156 -3.49 23.97 -0.45
CA ALA A 156 -2.16 23.38 -0.27
C ALA A 156 -1.19 23.66 -1.44
N ILE A 157 -1.71 23.73 -2.67
CA ILE A 157 -0.93 23.92 -3.90
C ILE A 157 -1.28 25.22 -4.65
N ASP A 158 -1.99 26.12 -3.98
CA ASP A 158 -2.45 27.39 -4.58
C ASP A 158 -3.17 27.19 -5.91
N ALA A 159 -4.10 26.22 -5.97
CA ALA A 159 -4.82 25.86 -7.17
C ALA A 159 -6.20 26.52 -7.21
N GLU A 160 -6.62 26.95 -8.40
CA GLU A 160 -8.01 27.33 -8.64
C GLU A 160 -8.88 26.11 -8.95
N ARG A 161 -8.28 25.10 -9.57
CA ARG A 161 -8.96 23.87 -9.99
C ARG A 161 -8.01 22.69 -10.06
N LEU A 162 -8.36 21.62 -9.36
CA LEU A 162 -7.60 20.39 -9.38
C LEU A 162 -7.85 19.58 -10.66
N GLU A 163 -6.79 18.98 -11.16
CA GLU A 163 -6.79 17.93 -12.17
C GLU A 163 -6.18 16.67 -11.58
N VAL A 164 -6.88 15.53 -11.73
CA VAL A 164 -6.42 14.25 -11.23
C VAL A 164 -5.71 13.48 -12.34
N VAL A 165 -4.44 13.15 -12.12
CA VAL A 165 -3.64 12.33 -13.03
C VAL A 165 -3.66 10.88 -12.55
N ARG A 166 -4.20 9.97 -13.38
CA ARG A 166 -4.47 8.59 -13.01
C ARG A 166 -3.54 7.59 -13.69
N PHE A 167 -3.63 7.49 -14.98
CA PHE A 167 -3.08 6.37 -15.75
C PHE A 167 -1.82 6.77 -16.52
N THR A 168 -0.71 6.89 -15.81
CA THR A 168 0.60 7.04 -16.46
C THR A 168 1.38 5.73 -16.33
N PRO A 169 2.34 5.44 -17.23
CA PRO A 169 3.17 4.23 -17.13
C PRO A 169 3.88 4.11 -15.77
N ARG A 170 4.35 5.24 -15.22
CA ARG A 170 5.02 5.26 -13.91
C ARG A 170 4.06 5.02 -12.76
N LEU A 171 2.92 5.70 -12.72
CA LEU A 171 1.89 5.45 -11.69
C LEU A 171 1.37 4.02 -11.75
N ASN A 172 1.18 3.46 -12.96
CA ASN A 172 0.77 2.07 -13.09
C ASN A 172 1.79 1.09 -12.49
N ASN A 173 3.09 1.33 -12.72
CA ASN A 173 4.15 0.51 -12.13
C ASN A 173 4.14 0.66 -10.59
N LEU A 174 4.08 1.89 -10.07
CA LEU A 174 4.00 2.14 -8.63
C LEU A 174 2.78 1.47 -8.00
N ASN A 175 1.61 1.54 -8.65
CA ASN A 175 0.40 0.88 -8.16
C ASN A 175 0.48 -0.65 -8.19
N GLN A 176 1.35 -1.23 -9.03
CA GLN A 176 1.65 -2.67 -8.99
C GLN A 176 2.61 -3.03 -7.85
N GLU A 177 3.54 -2.13 -7.51
CA GLU A 177 4.50 -2.30 -6.42
C GLU A 177 3.86 -2.03 -5.05
N LEU A 178 3.05 -0.96 -4.97
CA LEU A 178 2.26 -0.63 -3.79
C LEU A 178 1.05 -1.54 -3.70
N TYR A 179 0.92 -2.23 -2.58
CA TYR A 179 -0.30 -2.95 -2.28
C TYR A 179 -1.29 -2.01 -1.58
N LEU A 180 -2.31 -1.55 -2.34
CA LEU A 180 -3.35 -0.63 -1.88
C LEU A 180 -4.72 -1.26 -2.18
N PRO A 181 -5.27 -2.10 -1.28
CA PRO A 181 -6.52 -2.80 -1.52
C PRO A 181 -7.67 -1.85 -1.86
N GLY A 182 -8.35 -2.10 -3.00
CA GLY A 182 -9.49 -1.29 -3.44
C GLY A 182 -9.16 0.16 -3.77
N ARG A 183 -7.87 0.50 -3.86
CA ARG A 183 -7.37 1.86 -4.10
C ARG A 183 -6.15 1.86 -5.00
N HIS A 184 -5.88 3.00 -5.59
CA HIS A 184 -4.65 3.22 -6.35
C HIS A 184 -4.11 4.63 -6.11
N LEU A 185 -2.79 4.77 -6.23
CA LEU A 185 -2.10 6.05 -6.13
C LEU A 185 -2.41 6.90 -7.35
N VAL A 186 -2.77 8.14 -7.11
CA VAL A 186 -2.92 9.20 -8.09
C VAL A 186 -2.14 10.43 -7.64
N PHE A 187 -1.90 11.38 -8.54
CA PHE A 187 -1.53 12.71 -8.10
C PHE A 187 -2.46 13.78 -8.67
N LEU A 188 -2.64 14.84 -7.89
CA LEU A 188 -3.43 15.99 -8.26
C LEU A 188 -2.50 17.17 -8.53
N MET A 189 -2.87 18.01 -9.49
CA MET A 189 -2.16 19.24 -9.83
C MET A 189 -3.14 20.37 -10.11
N ASP A 190 -2.65 21.60 -10.12
CA ASP A 190 -3.42 22.72 -10.62
C ASP A 190 -3.51 22.66 -12.15
N ARG A 191 -4.72 22.57 -12.67
CA ARG A 191 -4.97 22.56 -14.11
C ARG A 191 -4.40 23.79 -14.83
N ASN A 192 -4.32 24.93 -14.12
CA ASN A 192 -3.90 26.20 -14.67
C ASN A 192 -2.45 26.58 -14.29
N ALA A 193 -1.70 25.68 -13.63
CA ALA A 193 -0.37 25.98 -13.12
C ALA A 193 0.57 26.59 -14.19
N ALA A 194 0.57 26.05 -15.40
CA ALA A 194 1.41 26.55 -16.49
C ALA A 194 1.04 27.96 -17.00
N MET A 195 -0.11 28.51 -16.58
CA MET A 195 -0.56 29.85 -16.96
C MET A 195 -0.22 30.91 -15.89
N LYS A 196 0.31 30.51 -14.74
CA LYS A 196 0.71 31.41 -13.66
C LYS A 196 2.01 32.11 -13.99
N GLU A 197 2.17 33.37 -13.55
CA GLU A 197 3.38 34.16 -13.79
C GLU A 197 4.64 33.58 -13.13
N ASP A 198 4.47 32.86 -12.02
CA ASP A 198 5.52 32.22 -11.23
C ASP A 198 5.57 30.70 -11.44
N ALA A 199 5.03 30.22 -12.55
CA ALA A 199 5.01 28.80 -12.88
C ALA A 199 6.44 28.20 -12.85
N CYS A 200 6.63 27.16 -12.05
CA CYS A 200 7.87 26.42 -11.90
C CYS A 200 7.66 24.95 -12.19
N ASP A 201 8.68 24.29 -12.78
CA ASP A 201 8.65 22.87 -13.07
C ASP A 201 8.62 22.04 -11.77
N ASN A 202 7.79 21.02 -11.75
CA ASN A 202 7.81 19.99 -10.73
C ASN A 202 8.47 18.72 -11.30
N MET A 203 9.74 18.51 -10.97
CA MET A 203 10.49 17.38 -11.48
C MET A 203 9.88 16.04 -11.07
N THR A 204 9.38 15.93 -9.84
CA THR A 204 8.71 14.73 -9.35
C THR A 204 7.45 14.43 -10.15
N GLY A 205 6.58 15.42 -10.33
CA GLY A 205 5.38 15.29 -11.16
C GLY A 205 5.70 14.91 -12.60
N THR A 206 6.73 15.55 -13.18
CA THR A 206 7.21 15.28 -14.54
C THR A 206 7.68 13.83 -14.71
N ILE A 207 8.45 13.31 -13.75
CA ILE A 207 8.92 11.91 -13.77
C ILE A 207 7.74 10.94 -13.60
N LEU A 208 6.82 11.22 -12.68
CA LEU A 208 5.63 10.38 -12.46
C LEU A 208 4.69 10.40 -13.68
N TYR A 209 4.59 11.51 -14.38
CA TYR A 209 3.81 11.60 -15.62
C TYR A 209 4.46 10.78 -16.76
N GLY A 210 5.79 10.83 -16.88
CA GLY A 210 6.58 9.90 -17.67
C GLY A 210 6.46 10.01 -19.21
N SER A 211 5.84 11.08 -19.74
CA SER A 211 5.62 11.27 -21.18
C SER A 211 6.50 12.36 -21.80
N GLY A 212 7.46 12.91 -21.07
CA GLY A 212 8.23 14.08 -21.50
C GLY A 212 7.44 15.39 -21.45
N TYR A 213 6.26 15.39 -20.85
CA TYR A 213 5.46 16.58 -20.57
C TYR A 213 5.87 17.16 -19.22
N GLU A 214 6.21 18.42 -19.17
CA GLU A 214 6.61 19.09 -17.94
C GLU A 214 5.38 19.41 -17.10
N ILE A 215 5.38 18.92 -15.86
CA ILE A 215 4.36 19.26 -14.87
C ILE A 215 4.78 20.52 -14.14
N MET A 216 3.90 21.51 -14.10
CA MET A 216 4.13 22.79 -13.48
C MET A 216 3.42 22.87 -12.13
N GLY A 217 4.02 23.61 -11.18
CA GLY A 217 3.47 23.85 -9.86
C GLY A 217 3.62 22.67 -8.90
N ASP A 218 3.12 22.85 -7.69
CA ASP A 218 3.11 21.79 -6.67
C ASP A 218 2.11 20.69 -7.04
N ILE A 219 2.36 19.46 -6.60
CA ILE A 219 1.46 18.33 -6.78
C ILE A 219 1.08 17.71 -5.45
N VAL A 220 -0.03 16.98 -5.42
CA VAL A 220 -0.50 16.23 -4.25
C VAL A 220 -0.59 14.75 -4.58
N LEU A 221 0.04 13.92 -3.76
CA LEU A 221 -0.15 12.47 -3.80
C LEU A 221 -1.37 12.10 -2.96
N ALA A 222 -2.27 11.35 -3.54
CA ALA A 222 -3.52 10.92 -2.92
C ALA A 222 -3.88 9.50 -3.36
N LEU A 223 -4.86 8.91 -2.71
CA LEU A 223 -5.46 7.64 -3.13
C LEU A 223 -6.77 7.91 -3.86
N GLU A 224 -7.09 7.06 -4.80
CA GLU A 224 -8.40 7.05 -5.44
C GLU A 224 -9.00 5.65 -5.29
N THR A 225 -10.27 5.58 -4.91
CA THR A 225 -10.97 4.29 -4.77
C THR A 225 -11.26 3.67 -6.15
N ASP A 226 -11.15 2.34 -6.25
CA ASP A 226 -11.49 1.60 -7.48
C ASP A 226 -12.99 1.70 -7.79
N GLU A 227 -13.82 1.86 -6.74
CA GLU A 227 -15.26 2.04 -6.84
C GLU A 227 -15.63 3.52 -6.67
N GLY A 228 -16.22 4.11 -7.72
CA GLY A 228 -16.74 5.49 -7.68
C GLY A 228 -15.71 6.59 -7.88
N TYR A 229 -14.42 6.26 -8.01
CA TYR A 229 -13.35 7.24 -8.27
C TYR A 229 -13.30 8.39 -7.26
N HIS A 230 -13.46 8.06 -5.98
CA HIS A 230 -13.37 9.04 -4.89
C HIS A 230 -11.90 9.25 -4.50
N ILE A 231 -11.50 10.51 -4.36
CA ILE A 231 -10.18 10.87 -3.85
C ILE A 231 -10.20 10.81 -2.32
N GLU A 232 -9.23 10.11 -1.77
CA GLU A 232 -9.06 9.91 -0.34
C GLU A 232 -7.63 10.22 0.09
N GLY A 233 -7.48 10.71 1.31
CA GLY A 233 -6.19 10.75 2.00
C GLY A 233 -5.80 9.37 2.52
N MET A 234 -4.50 9.17 2.73
CA MET A 234 -3.98 8.03 3.46
C MET A 234 -4.47 8.08 4.91
N GLN A 235 -5.05 7.01 5.39
CA GLN A 235 -5.56 6.93 6.78
C GLN A 235 -4.75 5.95 7.64
N SER A 236 -3.54 5.62 7.19
CA SER A 236 -2.60 4.75 7.88
C SER A 236 -1.20 5.32 7.73
N PHE A 237 -0.49 5.49 8.83
CA PHE A 237 0.90 5.96 8.82
C PHE A 237 1.82 5.01 8.02
N LYS A 238 1.59 3.70 8.13
CA LYS A 238 2.32 2.69 7.35
C LYS A 238 2.10 2.89 5.84
N LYS A 239 0.87 3.19 5.40
CA LYS A 239 0.57 3.47 3.98
C LYS A 239 1.19 4.79 3.51
N GLU A 240 1.16 5.83 4.36
CA GLU A 240 1.81 7.11 4.08
C GLU A 240 3.32 6.91 3.83
N CYS A 241 4.01 6.21 4.74
CA CYS A 241 5.42 5.90 4.59
C CYS A 241 5.69 5.05 3.34
N ALA A 242 4.90 4.01 3.08
CA ALA A 242 5.07 3.15 1.91
C ALA A 242 4.88 3.91 0.59
N VAL A 243 3.90 4.82 0.51
CA VAL A 243 3.69 5.68 -0.65
C VAL A 243 4.86 6.64 -0.82
N PHE A 244 5.31 7.28 0.27
CA PHE A 244 6.47 8.17 0.23
C PHE A 244 7.72 7.45 -0.28
N ASP A 245 8.07 6.31 0.29
CA ASP A 245 9.25 5.53 -0.05
C ASP A 245 9.22 5.09 -1.52
N ALA A 246 8.10 4.49 -1.96
CA ALA A 246 7.95 4.02 -3.34
C ALA A 246 8.04 5.17 -4.36
N VAL A 247 7.42 6.32 -4.07
CA VAL A 247 7.52 7.50 -4.94
C VAL A 247 8.93 8.06 -4.93
N ASN A 248 9.57 8.17 -3.77
CA ASN A 248 10.93 8.69 -3.65
C ASN A 248 11.94 7.82 -4.42
N ASP A 249 11.81 6.50 -4.36
CA ASP A 249 12.63 5.57 -5.14
C ASP A 249 12.38 5.73 -6.64
N ALA A 250 11.12 5.83 -7.06
CA ALA A 250 10.75 6.00 -8.47
C ALA A 250 11.27 7.31 -9.09
N VAL A 251 11.45 8.35 -8.29
CA VAL A 251 11.99 9.66 -8.73
C VAL A 251 13.48 9.82 -8.41
N GLY A 252 14.16 8.76 -7.98
CA GLY A 252 15.61 8.76 -7.74
C GLY A 252 16.06 9.56 -6.53
N GLY A 253 15.27 9.62 -5.46
CA GLY A 253 15.61 10.27 -4.20
C GLY A 253 15.48 11.81 -4.26
N LEU A 254 14.58 12.33 -5.09
CA LEU A 254 14.36 13.78 -5.21
C LEU A 254 13.52 14.37 -4.07
N LEU A 255 12.74 13.55 -3.36
CA LEU A 255 11.91 14.03 -2.27
C LEU A 255 12.74 14.32 -1.02
N ARG A 256 12.42 15.40 -0.34
CA ARG A 256 13.11 15.86 0.86
C ARG A 256 12.12 16.19 1.96
N ILE A 257 12.34 15.63 3.14
CA ILE A 257 11.60 15.98 4.34
C ILE A 257 12.15 17.29 4.88
N PRO A 258 11.31 18.26 5.24
CA PRO A 258 11.78 19.49 5.92
C PRO A 258 12.50 19.14 7.24
N GLU A 259 13.60 19.86 7.55
CA GLU A 259 14.33 19.74 8.82
C GLU A 259 13.51 20.23 10.02
#